data_55db471e24057652b48cfb3fc1da4ece
#
_entry.id   55db471e24057652b48cfb3fc1da4ece
#
_cell.length_a   1.000
_cell.length_b   1.000
_cell.length_c   1.000
_cell.angle_alpha   90.00
_cell.angle_beta   90.00
_cell.angle_gamma   90.00
#
_symmetry.space_group_name_H-M   'P 1'
#
loop_
_entity.id
_entity.type
_entity.pdbx_description
1 polymer ?
#
loop_
_entity_poly.entity_id
_entity_poly.type
_entity_poly.pdbx_seq_one_letter_code
_entity_poly.pdbx_strand_id
1 'polypeptide(L)'
;MNIVSDTLLENYRNQLGLDPDAALQKLRESFVRADSFNFYTSVAVITSSKIEGEPMEVDSYIKHKIQQIEYLPELTQKPNDLFRAYIYAKENRLTEDHFLHAHRLLTEHLLPGHWRGVYRRNPMVVMEHKTGRIQFEAAPAHLLETEMGRLWEDITELLHRDLSFEEIFYYASFIHLVFVCIHPFNDGNGRAARLLEKWFLSDKLGHVAWYIQSEQYYYQHVEAYYQNLNRLGMFYEQLDYLRAESFLKMLPEALAH
;
A
#
# COMPACT_ATOMS: atom_id res chain seq x y z
N MET A 1 17.29 -5.22 -11.56
CA MET A 1 16.59 -4.41 -10.54
C MET A 1 17.61 -3.78 -9.60
N ASN A 2 17.29 -2.62 -9.05
CA ASN A 2 18.23 -1.80 -8.28
C ASN A 2 18.03 -1.89 -6.76
N ILE A 3 16.78 -2.02 -6.31
CA ILE A 3 16.41 -2.01 -4.89
C ILE A 3 15.38 -3.11 -4.54
N VAL A 4 14.48 -3.43 -5.48
CA VAL A 4 13.59 -4.59 -5.36
C VAL A 4 14.40 -5.84 -5.68
N SER A 5 14.37 -6.86 -4.80
CA SER A 5 15.23 -8.04 -4.91
C SER A 5 14.40 -9.30 -5.18
N ASP A 6 14.93 -10.22 -5.98
CA ASP A 6 14.39 -11.56 -6.21
C ASP A 6 15.01 -12.65 -5.32
N THR A 7 15.92 -12.26 -4.43
CA THR A 7 16.68 -13.21 -3.58
C THR A 7 15.78 -14.15 -2.77
N LEU A 8 14.60 -13.68 -2.32
CA LEU A 8 13.65 -14.48 -1.56
C LEU A 8 12.57 -15.17 -2.43
N LEU A 9 12.54 -14.93 -3.73
CA LEU A 9 11.43 -15.35 -4.59
C LEU A 9 11.25 -16.88 -4.62
N GLU A 10 12.33 -17.64 -4.73
CA GLU A 10 12.26 -19.10 -4.74
C GLU A 10 11.75 -19.65 -3.41
N ASN A 11 12.26 -19.12 -2.29
CA ASN A 11 11.82 -19.50 -0.95
C ASN A 11 10.35 -19.11 -0.72
N TYR A 12 9.96 -17.92 -1.17
CA TYR A 12 8.58 -17.44 -1.15
C TYR A 12 7.64 -18.40 -1.89
N ARG A 13 7.96 -18.82 -3.13
CA ARG A 13 7.17 -19.78 -3.90
C ARG A 13 6.99 -21.11 -3.18
N ASN A 14 8.07 -21.63 -2.61
CA ASN A 14 8.06 -22.93 -1.90
C ASN A 14 7.21 -22.90 -0.61
N GLN A 15 7.02 -21.73 -0.02
CA GLN A 15 6.29 -21.55 1.23
C GLN A 15 4.89 -20.95 1.05
N LEU A 16 4.53 -20.58 -0.18
CA LEU A 16 3.20 -20.06 -0.46
C LEU A 16 2.17 -21.19 -0.32
N GLY A 17 1.39 -21.14 0.76
CA GLY A 17 0.41 -22.17 1.13
C GLY A 17 -0.89 -22.12 0.32
N LEU A 18 -0.99 -21.22 -0.67
CA LEU A 18 -2.14 -21.06 -1.55
C LEU A 18 -1.67 -20.90 -3.00
N ASP A 19 -2.55 -21.22 -3.94
CA ASP A 19 -2.41 -20.94 -5.35
C ASP A 19 -3.07 -19.58 -5.66
N PRO A 20 -2.29 -18.51 -5.93
CA PRO A 20 -2.86 -17.19 -6.18
C PRO A 20 -3.72 -17.14 -7.45
N ASP A 21 -3.41 -17.95 -8.47
CA ASP A 21 -4.20 -18.01 -9.70
C ASP A 21 -5.58 -18.61 -9.43
N ALA A 22 -5.64 -19.74 -8.73
CA ALA A 22 -6.91 -20.34 -8.33
C ALA A 22 -7.74 -19.41 -7.43
N ALA A 23 -7.09 -18.67 -6.51
CA ALA A 23 -7.76 -17.71 -5.65
C ALA A 23 -8.31 -16.50 -6.42
N LEU A 24 -7.53 -15.96 -7.38
CA LEU A 24 -7.98 -14.90 -8.28
C LEU A 24 -9.12 -15.34 -9.20
N GLN A 25 -9.10 -16.58 -9.66
CA GLN A 25 -10.18 -17.13 -10.47
C GLN A 25 -11.49 -17.15 -9.67
N LYS A 26 -11.47 -17.62 -8.42
CA LYS A 26 -12.63 -17.56 -7.52
C LYS A 26 -13.11 -16.12 -7.29
N LEU A 27 -12.17 -15.19 -7.11
CA LEU A 27 -12.48 -13.78 -6.96
C LEU A 27 -13.21 -13.24 -8.19
N ARG A 28 -12.73 -13.54 -9.41
CA ARG A 28 -13.38 -13.15 -10.68
C ARG A 28 -14.79 -13.70 -10.81
N GLU A 29 -15.03 -14.95 -10.40
CA GLU A 29 -16.34 -15.61 -10.47
C GLU A 29 -17.34 -15.03 -9.48
N SER A 30 -16.89 -14.53 -8.33
CA SER A 30 -17.75 -13.92 -7.31
C SER A 30 -18.25 -12.51 -7.66
N PHE A 31 -17.60 -11.79 -8.59
CA PHE A 31 -17.90 -10.39 -8.92
C PHE A 31 -18.72 -10.20 -10.19
N VAL A 32 -20.04 -10.33 -10.07
CA VAL A 32 -20.98 -10.15 -11.20
C VAL A 32 -21.76 -8.81 -11.12
N ARG A 33 -21.56 -7.94 -10.11
CA ARG A 33 -22.40 -6.75 -9.90
C ARG A 33 -21.67 -5.42 -10.16
N ALA A 34 -22.36 -4.50 -10.84
CA ALA A 34 -21.82 -3.21 -11.29
C ALA A 34 -21.33 -2.26 -10.16
N ASP A 35 -21.87 -2.38 -8.93
CA ASP A 35 -21.51 -1.50 -7.80
C ASP A 35 -20.38 -2.03 -6.90
N SER A 36 -19.74 -3.14 -7.31
CA SER A 36 -18.74 -3.80 -6.48
C SER A 36 -17.51 -2.91 -6.21
N PHE A 37 -17.07 -2.11 -7.18
CA PHE A 37 -15.89 -1.27 -7.04
C PHE A 37 -16.01 -0.26 -5.89
N ASN A 38 -17.11 0.51 -5.84
CA ASN A 38 -17.30 1.51 -4.78
C ASN A 38 -17.37 0.87 -3.40
N PHE A 39 -18.02 -0.29 -3.28
CA PHE A 39 -18.09 -1.03 -2.03
C PHE A 39 -16.69 -1.49 -1.57
N TYR A 40 -15.97 -2.24 -2.40
CA TYR A 40 -14.65 -2.77 -2.03
C TYR A 40 -13.61 -1.68 -1.84
N THR A 41 -13.66 -0.62 -2.66
CA THR A 41 -12.80 0.56 -2.44
C THR A 41 -13.13 1.26 -1.13
N SER A 42 -14.40 1.33 -0.73
CA SER A 42 -14.77 1.90 0.58
C SER A 42 -14.20 1.08 1.73
N VAL A 43 -14.25 -0.25 1.63
CA VAL A 43 -13.64 -1.14 2.64
C VAL A 43 -12.12 -0.93 2.68
N ALA A 44 -11.44 -0.97 1.54
CA ALA A 44 -10.00 -0.78 1.44
C ALA A 44 -9.55 0.58 2.01
N VAL A 45 -10.24 1.65 1.64
CA VAL A 45 -9.95 3.02 2.08
C VAL A 45 -10.12 3.17 3.59
N ILE A 46 -11.25 2.71 4.14
CA ILE A 46 -11.50 2.90 5.57
C ILE A 46 -10.58 2.03 6.42
N THR A 47 -10.30 0.79 6.03
CA THR A 47 -9.37 -0.06 6.76
C THR A 47 -7.93 0.43 6.66
N SER A 48 -7.49 0.92 5.49
CA SER A 48 -6.21 1.63 5.33
C SER A 48 -6.13 2.87 6.23
N SER A 49 -7.21 3.62 6.38
CA SER A 49 -7.27 4.79 7.26
C SER A 49 -7.24 4.41 8.74
N LYS A 50 -7.89 3.29 9.12
CA LYS A 50 -7.87 2.78 10.51
C LYS A 50 -6.49 2.28 10.94
N ILE A 51 -5.68 1.74 10.04
CA ILE A 51 -4.27 1.41 10.32
C ILE A 51 -3.51 2.67 10.78
N GLU A 52 -3.83 3.84 10.22
CA GLU A 52 -3.25 5.14 10.58
C GLU A 52 -3.96 5.84 11.76
N GLY A 53 -4.89 5.16 12.42
CA GLY A 53 -5.57 5.66 13.62
C GLY A 53 -6.78 6.56 13.38
N GLU A 54 -7.32 6.63 12.15
CA GLU A 54 -8.55 7.39 11.89
C GLU A 54 -9.75 6.78 12.64
N PRO A 55 -10.58 7.61 13.29
CA PRO A 55 -11.60 7.12 14.22
C PRO A 55 -12.86 6.56 13.56
N MET A 56 -13.11 6.89 12.28
CA MET A 56 -14.33 6.48 11.56
C MET A 56 -14.51 4.97 11.54
N GLU A 57 -15.69 4.49 11.89
CA GLU A 57 -16.00 3.05 11.84
C GLU A 57 -16.21 2.55 10.42
N VAL A 58 -15.80 1.29 10.16
CA VAL A 58 -15.84 0.68 8.82
C VAL A 58 -17.25 0.70 8.24
N ASP A 59 -18.23 0.19 9.00
CA ASP A 59 -19.65 0.13 8.56
C ASP A 59 -20.23 1.54 8.31
N SER A 60 -19.89 2.50 9.16
CA SER A 60 -20.33 3.89 9.01
C SER A 60 -19.79 4.53 7.74
N TYR A 61 -18.50 4.30 7.42
CA TYR A 61 -17.92 4.81 6.18
C TYR A 61 -18.50 4.18 4.93
N ILE A 62 -18.76 2.86 4.95
CA ILE A 62 -19.45 2.18 3.85
C ILE A 62 -20.83 2.77 3.63
N LYS A 63 -21.62 3.01 4.68
CA LYS A 63 -22.92 3.68 4.61
C LYS A 63 -22.79 5.11 4.06
N HIS A 64 -21.76 5.85 4.47
CA HIS A 64 -21.47 7.17 3.94
C HIS A 64 -21.27 7.15 2.41
N LYS A 65 -20.47 6.18 1.91
CA LYS A 65 -20.14 6.10 0.47
C LYS A 65 -21.25 5.49 -0.39
N ILE A 66 -21.96 4.49 0.11
CA ILE A 66 -22.94 3.72 -0.68
C ILE A 66 -24.37 4.26 -0.50
N GLN A 67 -24.74 4.65 0.74
CA GLN A 67 -26.08 5.13 1.08
C GLN A 67 -26.15 6.65 1.19
N GLN A 68 -25.03 7.36 0.99
CA GLN A 68 -24.93 8.82 1.07
C GLN A 68 -25.33 9.39 2.44
N ILE A 69 -25.15 8.61 3.52
CA ILE A 69 -25.40 9.09 4.88
C ILE A 69 -24.33 10.12 5.24
N GLU A 70 -24.75 11.29 5.69
CA GLU A 70 -23.84 12.35 6.11
C GLU A 70 -23.30 12.08 7.52
N TYR A 71 -21.98 12.28 7.70
CA TYR A 71 -21.27 12.25 8.96
C TYR A 71 -20.46 13.55 9.10
N LEU A 72 -19.97 13.81 10.31
CA LEU A 72 -19.12 14.97 10.58
C LEU A 72 -17.89 15.00 9.65
N PRO A 73 -17.57 16.15 9.04
CA PRO A 73 -16.47 16.27 8.08
C PRO A 73 -15.13 15.78 8.63
N GLU A 74 -14.82 16.04 9.90
CA GLU A 74 -13.58 15.59 10.55
C GLU A 74 -13.41 14.06 10.59
N LEU A 75 -14.49 13.30 10.49
CA LEU A 75 -14.46 11.82 10.41
C LEU A 75 -14.28 11.32 8.96
N THR A 76 -14.72 12.10 7.98
CA THR A 76 -14.84 11.62 6.59
C THR A 76 -13.83 12.23 5.63
N GLN A 77 -13.30 13.42 5.91
CA GLN A 77 -12.44 14.16 4.97
C GLN A 77 -11.22 13.34 4.53
N LYS A 78 -10.41 12.86 5.47
CA LYS A 78 -9.19 12.10 5.13
C LYS A 78 -9.49 10.75 4.45
N PRO A 79 -10.47 9.93 4.91
CA PRO A 79 -10.90 8.77 4.13
C PRO A 79 -11.43 9.12 2.73
N ASN A 80 -12.16 10.22 2.58
CA ASN A 80 -12.63 10.68 1.27
C ASN A 80 -11.49 11.13 0.35
N ASP A 81 -10.43 11.75 0.90
CA ASP A 81 -9.21 12.08 0.16
C ASP A 81 -8.55 10.81 -0.40
N LEU A 82 -8.39 9.80 0.45
CA LEU A 82 -7.85 8.50 0.03
C LEU A 82 -8.76 7.83 -1.00
N PHE A 83 -10.09 7.88 -0.84
CA PHE A 83 -11.03 7.34 -1.82
C PHE A 83 -10.85 8.00 -3.20
N ARG A 84 -10.69 9.33 -3.26
CA ARG A 84 -10.41 10.04 -4.52
C ARG A 84 -9.10 9.60 -5.16
N ALA A 85 -8.07 9.34 -4.36
CA ALA A 85 -6.81 8.82 -4.86
C ALA A 85 -6.95 7.41 -5.47
N TYR A 86 -7.79 6.53 -4.88
CA TYR A 86 -8.11 5.21 -5.45
C TYR A 86 -8.88 5.31 -6.76
N ILE A 87 -9.87 6.22 -6.86
CA ILE A 87 -10.58 6.49 -8.13
C ILE A 87 -9.59 6.95 -9.19
N TYR A 88 -8.74 7.92 -8.86
CA TYR A 88 -7.71 8.42 -9.77
C TYR A 88 -6.76 7.32 -10.24
N ALA A 89 -6.27 6.49 -9.32
CA ALA A 89 -5.38 5.38 -9.64
C ALA A 89 -6.03 4.36 -10.58
N LYS A 90 -7.31 4.05 -10.39
CA LYS A 90 -8.07 3.16 -11.29
C LYS A 90 -8.16 3.66 -12.73
N GLU A 91 -8.20 4.97 -12.93
CA GLU A 91 -8.38 5.61 -14.24
C GLU A 91 -7.05 5.90 -14.95
N ASN A 92 -5.93 5.75 -14.26
CA ASN A 92 -4.61 6.11 -14.77
C ASN A 92 -3.62 4.94 -14.64
N ARG A 93 -2.61 4.89 -15.50
CA ARG A 93 -1.50 3.95 -15.38
C ARG A 93 -0.56 4.36 -14.25
N LEU A 94 0.09 3.39 -13.63
CA LEU A 94 1.08 3.64 -12.60
C LEU A 94 2.35 4.24 -13.21
N THR A 95 2.61 5.49 -12.87
CA THR A 95 3.84 6.23 -13.13
C THR A 95 4.18 7.07 -11.92
N GLU A 96 5.43 7.53 -11.81
CA GLU A 96 5.81 8.42 -10.71
C GLU A 96 4.94 9.68 -10.66
N ASP A 97 4.73 10.36 -11.79
CA ASP A 97 3.92 11.58 -11.85
C ASP A 97 2.48 11.34 -11.39
N HIS A 98 1.86 10.26 -11.85
CA HIS A 98 0.51 9.92 -11.43
C HIS A 98 0.47 9.53 -9.95
N PHE A 99 1.48 8.84 -9.44
CA PHE A 99 1.56 8.49 -8.03
C PHE A 99 1.75 9.73 -7.13
N LEU A 100 2.61 10.68 -7.52
CA LEU A 100 2.76 11.97 -6.83
C LEU A 100 1.44 12.76 -6.83
N HIS A 101 0.68 12.70 -7.93
CA HIS A 101 -0.64 13.30 -7.98
C HIS A 101 -1.64 12.59 -7.04
N ALA A 102 -1.64 11.26 -7.01
CA ALA A 102 -2.47 10.49 -6.09
C ALA A 102 -2.13 10.79 -4.63
N HIS A 103 -0.82 10.94 -4.29
CA HIS A 103 -0.39 11.40 -2.97
C HIS A 103 -0.91 12.81 -2.66
N ARG A 104 -0.94 13.71 -3.61
CA ARG A 104 -1.53 15.06 -3.44
C ARG A 104 -3.03 14.97 -3.07
N LEU A 105 -3.76 14.07 -3.72
CA LEU A 105 -5.19 13.84 -3.43
C LEU A 105 -5.39 13.26 -2.03
N LEU A 106 -4.68 12.17 -1.68
CA LEU A 106 -4.87 11.46 -0.41
C LEU A 106 -4.42 12.26 0.83
N THR A 107 -3.67 13.35 0.63
CA THR A 107 -3.16 14.18 1.72
C THR A 107 -3.80 15.58 1.78
N GLU A 108 -4.93 15.78 1.11
CA GLU A 108 -5.56 17.12 1.03
C GLU A 108 -5.92 17.70 2.41
N HIS A 109 -6.49 16.88 3.29
CA HIS A 109 -6.82 17.27 4.67
C HIS A 109 -5.79 16.77 5.71
N LEU A 110 -4.60 16.35 5.24
CA LEU A 110 -3.53 15.84 6.10
C LEU A 110 -2.30 16.76 6.12
N LEU A 111 -1.94 17.33 4.96
CA LEU A 111 -0.71 18.10 4.78
C LEU A 111 -1.00 19.51 4.23
N PRO A 112 -0.14 20.50 4.55
CA PRO A 112 -0.08 21.77 3.83
C PRO A 112 0.15 21.57 2.33
N GLY A 113 -0.47 22.42 1.49
CA GLY A 113 -0.47 22.25 0.02
C GLY A 113 0.93 22.07 -0.62
N HIS A 114 1.94 22.75 -0.09
CA HIS A 114 3.32 22.69 -0.62
C HIS A 114 4.07 21.39 -0.28
N TRP A 115 3.54 20.53 0.60
CA TRP A 115 4.10 19.20 0.91
C TRP A 115 3.36 18.05 0.23
N ARG A 116 2.23 18.31 -0.39
CA ARG A 116 1.39 17.27 -1.02
C ARG A 116 2.01 16.85 -2.36
N GLY A 117 2.26 15.56 -2.53
CA GLY A 117 2.85 15.02 -3.75
C GLY A 117 4.29 15.48 -3.99
N VAL A 118 5.03 15.75 -2.91
CA VAL A 118 6.43 16.20 -2.97
C VAL A 118 7.24 15.41 -1.95
N TYR A 119 8.39 14.88 -2.36
CA TYR A 119 9.29 14.18 -1.46
C TYR A 119 9.84 15.13 -0.40
N ARG A 120 9.95 14.63 0.84
CA ARG A 120 10.48 15.41 1.97
C ARG A 120 11.96 15.77 1.77
N ARG A 121 12.36 16.81 2.44
CA ARG A 121 13.75 17.27 2.45
C ARG A 121 14.38 17.23 3.84
N ASN A 122 13.62 16.75 4.84
CA ASN A 122 14.05 16.69 6.23
C ASN A 122 14.28 15.22 6.66
N PRO A 123 15.14 14.97 7.64
CA PRO A 123 15.23 13.68 8.31
C PRO A 123 13.86 13.23 8.84
N MET A 124 13.61 11.93 8.87
CA MET A 124 12.33 11.37 9.31
C MET A 124 12.58 10.15 10.19
N VAL A 125 11.87 10.12 11.31
CA VAL A 125 11.76 8.95 12.18
C VAL A 125 10.28 8.58 12.33
N VAL A 126 9.99 7.30 12.32
CA VAL A 126 8.67 6.76 12.62
C VAL A 126 8.63 6.42 14.11
N MET A 127 7.65 6.97 14.81
CA MET A 127 7.47 6.77 16.24
C MET A 127 6.18 6.01 16.54
N GLU A 128 6.22 5.18 17.55
CA GLU A 128 5.02 4.57 18.09
C GLU A 128 4.16 5.62 18.81
N HIS A 129 2.91 5.78 18.39
CA HIS A 129 2.00 6.80 18.94
C HIS A 129 1.78 6.69 20.45
N LYS A 130 1.74 5.47 21.00
CA LYS A 130 1.43 5.24 22.43
C LYS A 130 2.61 5.51 23.34
N THR A 131 3.82 5.16 22.91
CA THR A 131 5.02 5.19 23.77
C THR A 131 5.98 6.30 23.43
N GLY A 132 5.86 6.92 22.24
CA GLY A 132 6.82 7.89 21.71
C GLY A 132 8.18 7.28 21.38
N ARG A 133 8.32 5.95 21.37
CA ARG A 133 9.57 5.27 21.01
C ARG A 133 9.80 5.34 19.50
N ILE A 134 11.03 5.58 19.10
CA ILE A 134 11.45 5.47 17.70
C ILE A 134 11.35 3.99 17.32
N GLN A 135 10.56 3.71 16.30
CA GLN A 135 10.41 2.39 15.70
C GLN A 135 11.33 2.21 14.50
N PHE A 136 11.52 3.28 13.74
CA PHE A 136 12.26 3.21 12.50
C PHE A 136 12.83 4.59 12.11
N GLU A 137 14.08 4.62 11.64
CA GLU A 137 14.71 5.78 11.00
C GLU A 137 14.66 5.57 9.47
N ALA A 138 13.92 6.45 8.80
CA ALA A 138 13.70 6.39 7.36
C ALA A 138 14.94 6.79 6.56
N ALA A 139 14.90 6.59 5.24
CA ALA A 139 16.01 6.95 4.36
C ALA A 139 16.48 8.40 4.58
N PRO A 140 17.80 8.65 4.65
CA PRO A 140 18.34 10.01 4.75
C PRO A 140 17.81 10.91 3.65
N ALA A 141 17.46 12.14 3.99
CA ALA A 141 16.80 13.06 3.06
C ALA A 141 17.62 13.30 1.76
N HIS A 142 18.96 13.28 1.85
CA HIS A 142 19.84 13.46 0.70
C HIS A 142 19.89 12.25 -0.25
N LEU A 143 19.41 11.08 0.18
CA LEU A 143 19.32 9.86 -0.64
C LEU A 143 17.95 9.68 -1.29
N LEU A 144 16.92 10.44 -0.89
CA LEU A 144 15.54 10.19 -1.32
C LEU A 144 15.34 10.19 -2.83
N GLU A 145 15.92 11.17 -3.54
CA GLU A 145 15.80 11.23 -5.00
C GLU A 145 16.45 10.00 -5.65
N THR A 146 17.59 9.54 -5.13
CA THR A 146 18.27 8.35 -5.65
C THR A 146 17.48 7.07 -5.33
N GLU A 147 16.99 6.90 -4.10
CA GLU A 147 16.28 5.69 -3.68
C GLU A 147 14.91 5.60 -4.38
N MET A 148 14.19 6.72 -4.49
CA MET A 148 12.93 6.74 -5.23
C MET A 148 13.15 6.54 -6.74
N GLY A 149 14.21 7.12 -7.31
CA GLY A 149 14.60 6.86 -8.71
C GLY A 149 14.84 5.37 -8.98
N ARG A 150 15.61 4.69 -8.12
CA ARG A 150 15.85 3.25 -8.19
C ARG A 150 14.56 2.44 -8.08
N LEU A 151 13.66 2.82 -7.15
CA LEU A 151 12.37 2.14 -6.98
C LEU A 151 11.49 2.31 -8.23
N TRP A 152 11.43 3.50 -8.83
CA TRP A 152 10.64 3.74 -10.04
C TRP A 152 11.23 3.07 -11.28
N GLU A 153 12.56 2.96 -11.39
CA GLU A 153 13.22 2.17 -12.44
C GLU A 153 12.81 0.68 -12.32
N ASP A 154 12.85 0.11 -11.11
CA ASP A 154 12.45 -1.27 -10.84
C ASP A 154 10.95 -1.49 -11.12
N ILE A 155 10.07 -0.59 -10.65
CA ILE A 155 8.62 -0.67 -10.93
C ILE A 155 8.38 -0.64 -12.44
N THR A 156 9.03 0.28 -13.16
CA THR A 156 8.88 0.40 -14.61
C THR A 156 9.34 -0.86 -15.34
N GLU A 157 10.48 -1.43 -14.96
CA GLU A 157 10.97 -2.70 -15.49
C GLU A 157 9.96 -3.82 -15.24
N LEU A 158 9.47 -3.98 -14.00
CA LEU A 158 8.53 -5.02 -13.61
C LEU A 158 7.18 -4.90 -14.32
N LEU A 159 6.71 -3.68 -14.57
CA LEU A 159 5.48 -3.45 -15.34
C LEU A 159 5.59 -3.94 -16.79
N HIS A 160 6.78 -3.90 -17.39
CA HIS A 160 7.02 -4.37 -18.75
C HIS A 160 7.37 -5.88 -18.85
N ARG A 161 7.78 -6.52 -17.75
CA ARG A 161 8.10 -7.94 -17.73
C ARG A 161 6.82 -8.78 -17.76
N ASP A 162 6.92 -9.94 -18.43
CA ASP A 162 5.92 -11.01 -18.25
C ASP A 162 6.24 -11.74 -16.94
N LEU A 163 5.29 -11.70 -16.01
CA LEU A 163 5.45 -12.20 -14.65
C LEU A 163 4.40 -13.26 -14.35
N SER A 164 4.77 -14.35 -13.67
CA SER A 164 3.80 -15.28 -13.10
C SER A 164 2.96 -14.63 -11.98
N PHE A 165 1.85 -15.26 -11.59
CA PHE A 165 1.01 -14.74 -10.52
C PHE A 165 1.77 -14.60 -9.21
N GLU A 166 2.58 -15.59 -8.85
CA GLU A 166 3.41 -15.57 -7.64
C GLU A 166 4.41 -14.41 -7.68
N GLU A 167 5.02 -14.16 -8.84
CA GLU A 167 5.94 -13.02 -9.02
C GLU A 167 5.23 -11.70 -8.88
N ILE A 168 4.03 -11.55 -9.44
CA ILE A 168 3.23 -10.32 -9.32
C ILE A 168 2.96 -10.00 -7.85
N PHE A 169 2.51 -10.98 -7.06
CA PHE A 169 2.24 -10.80 -5.64
C PHE A 169 3.52 -10.54 -4.84
N TYR A 170 4.58 -11.28 -5.14
CA TYR A 170 5.88 -11.07 -4.52
C TYR A 170 6.39 -9.64 -4.72
N TYR A 171 6.45 -9.18 -5.97
CA TYR A 171 6.95 -7.84 -6.27
C TYR A 171 6.02 -6.74 -5.78
N ALA A 172 4.71 -6.90 -5.83
CA ALA A 172 3.77 -5.95 -5.24
C ALA A 172 4.03 -5.73 -3.75
N SER A 173 4.18 -6.83 -2.98
CA SER A 173 4.54 -6.78 -1.55
C SER A 173 5.91 -6.16 -1.32
N PHE A 174 6.89 -6.48 -2.18
CA PHE A 174 8.25 -5.96 -2.02
C PHE A 174 8.32 -4.46 -2.33
N ILE A 175 7.60 -3.99 -3.35
CA ILE A 175 7.45 -2.55 -3.68
C ILE A 175 6.85 -1.80 -2.49
N HIS A 176 5.78 -2.34 -1.91
CA HIS A 176 5.17 -1.78 -0.69
C HIS A 176 6.20 -1.65 0.44
N LEU A 177 6.91 -2.75 0.73
CA LEU A 177 7.90 -2.82 1.79
C LEU A 177 9.02 -1.79 1.60
N VAL A 178 9.63 -1.76 0.43
CA VAL A 178 10.71 -0.81 0.09
C VAL A 178 10.22 0.63 0.21
N PHE A 179 9.03 0.92 -0.32
CA PHE A 179 8.46 2.26 -0.23
C PHE A 179 8.24 2.72 1.22
N VAL A 180 7.69 1.85 2.08
CA VAL A 180 7.52 2.15 3.51
C VAL A 180 8.86 2.38 4.18
N CYS A 181 9.91 1.63 3.82
CA CYS A 181 11.26 1.80 4.37
C CYS A 181 11.91 3.12 3.89
N ILE A 182 11.77 3.49 2.63
CA ILE A 182 12.25 4.80 2.14
C ILE A 182 11.52 5.94 2.86
N HIS A 183 10.20 5.80 3.05
CA HIS A 183 9.33 6.77 3.74
C HIS A 183 9.45 8.18 3.14
N PRO A 184 9.15 8.36 1.84
CA PRO A 184 9.61 9.53 1.09
C PRO A 184 8.81 10.81 1.35
N PHE A 185 7.64 10.77 1.98
CA PHE A 185 6.78 11.92 2.21
C PHE A 185 6.79 12.39 3.67
N ASN A 186 6.35 13.63 3.90
CA ASN A 186 6.21 14.17 5.24
C ASN A 186 5.09 13.50 6.06
N ASP A 187 4.07 12.94 5.39
CA ASP A 187 2.99 12.12 5.98
C ASP A 187 2.27 11.36 4.85
N GLY A 188 1.39 10.41 5.22
CA GLY A 188 0.61 9.63 4.27
C GLY A 188 1.36 8.46 3.63
N ASN A 189 2.58 8.14 4.07
CA ASN A 189 3.41 7.08 3.48
C ASN A 189 2.74 5.70 3.55
N GLY A 190 2.14 5.32 4.68
CA GLY A 190 1.47 4.03 4.81
C GLY A 190 0.28 3.89 3.85
N ARG A 191 -0.57 4.92 3.76
CA ARG A 191 -1.70 4.96 2.81
C ARG A 191 -1.24 4.94 1.36
N ALA A 192 -0.16 5.68 1.05
CA ALA A 192 0.46 5.69 -0.28
C ALA A 192 1.08 4.33 -0.65
N ALA A 193 1.74 3.65 0.30
CA ALA A 193 2.33 2.33 0.07
C ALA A 193 1.27 1.27 -0.28
N ARG A 194 0.15 1.24 0.46
CA ARG A 194 -0.96 0.31 0.18
C ARG A 194 -1.65 0.62 -1.15
N LEU A 195 -1.80 1.91 -1.49
CA LEU A 195 -2.29 2.30 -2.81
C LEU A 195 -1.31 1.91 -3.93
N LEU A 196 0.00 2.10 -3.75
CA LEU A 196 1.04 1.73 -4.70
C LEU A 196 1.02 0.22 -5.00
N GLU A 197 0.95 -0.60 -3.95
CA GLU A 197 0.79 -2.05 -4.04
C GLU A 197 -0.44 -2.43 -4.88
N LYS A 198 -1.60 -1.88 -4.55
CA LYS A 198 -2.86 -2.12 -5.24
C LYS A 198 -2.80 -1.67 -6.71
N TRP A 199 -2.19 -0.55 -6.98
CA TRP A 199 -2.05 -0.01 -8.33
C TRP A 199 -1.13 -0.86 -9.19
N PHE A 200 0.01 -1.29 -8.65
CA PHE A 200 0.90 -2.24 -9.34
C PHE A 200 0.16 -3.55 -9.67
N LEU A 201 -0.57 -4.11 -8.71
CA LEU A 201 -1.43 -5.28 -8.96
C LEU A 201 -2.44 -5.02 -10.08
N SER A 202 -3.08 -3.85 -10.10
CA SER A 202 -4.08 -3.49 -11.12
C SER A 202 -3.49 -3.36 -12.51
N ASP A 203 -2.28 -2.79 -12.65
CA ASP A 203 -1.61 -2.69 -13.94
C ASP A 203 -1.16 -4.05 -14.49
N LYS A 204 -0.89 -5.03 -13.60
CA LYS A 204 -0.50 -6.41 -13.98
C LYS A 204 -1.68 -7.36 -14.17
N LEU A 205 -2.69 -7.31 -13.30
CA LEU A 205 -3.81 -8.27 -13.26
C LEU A 205 -5.10 -7.71 -13.84
N GLY A 206 -5.13 -6.39 -14.11
CA GLY A 206 -6.33 -5.69 -14.54
C GLY A 206 -7.30 -5.40 -13.40
N HIS A 207 -8.54 -5.12 -13.74
CA HIS A 207 -9.55 -4.58 -12.83
C HIS A 207 -9.83 -5.44 -11.59
N VAL A 208 -9.62 -6.76 -11.66
CA VAL A 208 -9.83 -7.69 -10.53
C VAL A 208 -8.99 -7.34 -9.31
N ALA A 209 -7.82 -6.73 -9.48
CA ALA A 209 -6.93 -6.36 -8.39
C ALA A 209 -7.58 -5.37 -7.40
N TRP A 210 -8.51 -4.52 -7.85
CA TRP A 210 -9.22 -3.58 -6.98
C TRP A 210 -10.14 -4.25 -5.96
N TYR A 211 -10.44 -5.53 -6.16
CA TYR A 211 -11.30 -6.33 -5.26
C TYR A 211 -10.51 -7.13 -4.22
N ILE A 212 -9.19 -7.22 -4.37
CA ILE A 212 -8.32 -7.84 -3.35
C ILE A 212 -8.34 -6.97 -2.10
N GLN A 213 -8.74 -7.53 -0.96
CA GLN A 213 -8.91 -6.78 0.28
C GLN A 213 -7.65 -6.81 1.17
N SER A 214 -6.48 -6.48 0.57
CA SER A 214 -5.20 -6.46 1.30
C SER A 214 -5.20 -5.47 2.46
N GLU A 215 -5.82 -4.28 2.31
CA GLU A 215 -5.91 -3.28 3.37
C GLU A 215 -6.75 -3.77 4.55
N GLN A 216 -7.84 -4.50 4.28
CA GLN A 216 -8.65 -5.12 5.32
C GLN A 216 -7.87 -6.20 6.06
N TYR A 217 -7.13 -7.03 5.33
CA TYR A 217 -6.27 -8.05 5.92
C TYR A 217 -5.18 -7.43 6.80
N TYR A 218 -4.49 -6.41 6.33
CA TYR A 218 -3.48 -5.68 7.11
C TYR A 218 -4.07 -5.04 8.36
N TYR A 219 -5.28 -4.48 8.28
CA TYR A 219 -5.97 -3.91 9.43
C TYR A 219 -6.33 -4.98 10.46
N GLN A 220 -6.86 -6.11 10.04
CA GLN A 220 -7.21 -7.23 10.93
C GLN A 220 -5.98 -7.85 11.60
N HIS A 221 -4.81 -7.76 10.94
CA HIS A 221 -3.53 -8.28 11.40
C HIS A 221 -2.50 -7.15 11.66
N VAL A 222 -2.97 -5.99 12.13
CA VAL A 222 -2.14 -4.77 12.22
C VAL A 222 -0.90 -4.93 13.08
N GLU A 223 -0.97 -5.71 14.15
CA GLU A 223 0.20 -6.01 14.99
C GLU A 223 1.25 -6.83 14.22
N ALA A 224 0.83 -7.85 13.49
CA ALA A 224 1.72 -8.65 12.64
C ALA A 224 2.29 -7.82 11.49
N TYR A 225 1.50 -6.93 10.89
CA TYR A 225 1.93 -6.00 9.85
C TYR A 225 3.10 -5.14 10.32
N TYR A 226 2.98 -4.46 11.46
CA TYR A 226 4.07 -3.65 12.01
C TYR A 226 5.24 -4.48 12.53
N GLN A 227 4.99 -5.64 13.15
CA GLN A 227 6.06 -6.55 13.58
C GLN A 227 6.90 -7.03 12.39
N ASN A 228 6.27 -7.37 11.26
CA ASN A 228 6.96 -7.82 10.06
C ASN A 228 7.79 -6.70 9.42
N LEU A 229 7.30 -5.45 9.41
CA LEU A 229 8.08 -4.29 9.00
C LEU A 229 9.32 -4.09 9.91
N ASN A 230 9.12 -4.14 11.21
CA ASN A 230 10.19 -3.89 12.19
C ASN A 230 11.28 -4.99 12.20
N ARG A 231 10.99 -6.19 11.65
CA ARG A 231 12.00 -7.28 11.54
C ARG A 231 13.18 -6.93 10.66
N LEU A 232 13.01 -6.02 9.70
CA LEU A 232 14.09 -5.64 8.79
C LEU A 232 15.21 -4.88 9.49
N GLY A 233 14.89 -4.14 10.56
CA GLY A 233 15.84 -3.34 11.33
C GLY A 233 15.26 -1.96 11.68
N MET A 234 16.01 -1.22 12.48
CA MET A 234 15.61 0.11 12.96
C MET A 234 16.13 1.25 12.06
N PHE A 235 17.26 1.05 11.40
CA PHE A 235 17.96 2.08 10.64
C PHE A 235 17.95 1.74 9.15
N TYR A 236 17.55 2.68 8.30
CA TYR A 236 17.44 2.48 6.85
C TYR A 236 18.70 1.85 6.23
N GLU A 237 19.87 2.37 6.58
CA GLU A 237 21.15 1.91 6.02
C GLU A 237 21.56 0.49 6.48
N GLN A 238 20.88 -0.08 7.47
CA GLN A 238 21.17 -1.38 8.06
C GLN A 238 20.03 -2.39 7.87
N LEU A 239 19.07 -2.08 6.98
CA LEU A 239 17.93 -2.96 6.74
C LEU A 239 18.38 -4.30 6.12
N ASP A 240 17.88 -5.37 6.69
CA ASP A 240 18.10 -6.73 6.22
C ASP A 240 16.83 -7.26 5.53
N TYR A 241 16.75 -7.09 4.22
CA TYR A 241 15.64 -7.57 3.42
C TYR A 241 15.51 -9.10 3.35
N LEU A 242 16.52 -9.86 3.78
CA LEU A 242 16.39 -11.33 3.93
C LEU A 242 15.37 -11.72 4.98
N ARG A 243 15.00 -10.79 5.88
CA ARG A 243 13.95 -10.99 6.89
C ARG A 243 12.53 -10.60 6.44
N ALA A 244 12.36 -10.24 5.17
CA ALA A 244 11.10 -9.73 4.65
C ALA A 244 10.02 -10.80 4.45
N GLU A 245 10.37 -12.08 4.45
CA GLU A 245 9.51 -13.19 4.04
C GLU A 245 8.11 -13.17 4.69
N SER A 246 8.04 -12.92 6.00
CA SER A 246 6.75 -12.87 6.70
C SER A 246 5.86 -11.69 6.24
N PHE A 247 6.47 -10.57 5.84
CA PHE A 247 5.73 -9.45 5.26
C PHE A 247 5.24 -9.78 3.85
N LEU A 248 6.09 -10.36 3.01
CA LEU A 248 5.79 -10.67 1.61
C LEU A 248 4.62 -11.66 1.47
N LYS A 249 4.41 -12.54 2.46
CA LYS A 249 3.30 -13.50 2.47
C LYS A 249 1.95 -12.89 2.86
N MET A 250 1.91 -11.73 3.49
CA MET A 250 0.65 -11.12 3.94
C MET A 250 -0.28 -10.75 2.78
N LEU A 251 0.25 -10.30 1.65
CA LEU A 251 -0.57 -9.93 0.49
C LEU A 251 -1.29 -11.13 -0.14
N PRO A 252 -0.60 -12.25 -0.49
CA PRO A 252 -1.31 -13.42 -1.00
C PRO A 252 -2.26 -14.05 0.03
N GLU A 253 -1.95 -14.01 1.32
CA GLU A 253 -2.87 -14.48 2.37
C GLU A 253 -4.20 -13.71 2.37
N ALA A 254 -4.21 -12.44 1.97
CA ALA A 254 -5.44 -11.66 1.80
C ALA A 254 -6.40 -12.20 0.73
N LEU A 255 -5.96 -13.09 -0.16
CA LEU A 255 -6.82 -13.78 -1.15
C LEU A 255 -7.63 -14.92 -0.53
N ALA A 256 -7.25 -15.42 0.63
CA ALA A 256 -7.93 -16.52 1.32
C ALA A 256 -9.07 -16.04 2.24
N HIS A 257 -9.18 -14.73 2.44
CA HIS A 257 -10.11 -14.05 3.34
C HIS A 257 -11.13 -13.20 2.58
#